data_424bb15505f5c77a217d6cb4b70d585a
#
_entry.id   424bb15505f5c77a217d6cb4b70d585a
#
_cell.length_a   1.000
_cell.length_b   1.000
_cell.length_c   1.000
_cell.angle_alpha   90.00
_cell.angle_beta   90.00
_cell.angle_gamma   90.00
#
_symmetry.space_group_name_H-M   'P 1'
#
loop_
_entity.id
_entity.type
_entity.pdbx_description
1 polymer ?
#
loop_
_entity_poly.entity_id
_entity_poly.type
_entity_poly.pdbx_seq_one_letter_code
_entity_poly.pdbx_strand_id
1 'polypeptide(L)'
;MTRPDTLFSALPRVPLATLPTPIHDAVRLRRALGGDRRCPRILFKRDDLTGLALGGNKARKLEFLIADACRREATSVVTTGAVQSNHARMTAAAARAVGLGVTLVLTTREPAPPKQGNYLLDRLFGATIHLIAAGPDPRIAVAPDEEQRVSEVVEEMTRRGERPYVIPVGGSSGVGALGYAAGTLEIVEQLKELNLKPSRLYYASGSRGTQAGLELGARLFMPPYRLCGVAVSGGEDEKRVRAARIANEAAALVRAQVTITAEELVTDQQHIGEGYGISTREGLQAIRLVAEQEGILLDPVYTAKAMAALLADVRAGDASPDETIIFLHTGGVPALFAHAGSFQ
;
A
#
# COMPACT_ATOMS: atom_id res chain seq x y z
N MET A 1 12.36 -1.80 29.30
CA MET A 1 11.58 -1.51 28.08
C MET A 1 12.48 -0.70 27.14
N THR A 2 12.81 -1.26 25.98
CA THR A 2 13.57 -0.55 24.92
C THR A 2 12.74 0.65 24.46
N ARG A 3 13.37 1.81 24.27
CA ARG A 3 12.64 2.98 23.75
C ARG A 3 12.07 2.66 22.36
N PRO A 4 10.82 3.01 22.03
CA PRO A 4 10.18 2.68 20.78
C PRO A 4 10.97 3.09 19.53
N ASP A 5 11.65 4.22 19.58
CA ASP A 5 12.52 4.78 18.53
C ASP A 5 13.79 3.95 18.26
N THR A 6 14.25 3.14 19.24
CA THR A 6 15.43 2.28 19.06
C THR A 6 15.12 0.95 18.37
N LEU A 7 13.84 0.55 18.28
CA LEU A 7 13.43 -0.73 17.72
C LEU A 7 13.80 -0.87 16.24
N PHE A 8 13.69 0.20 15.47
CA PHE A 8 14.00 0.23 14.03
C PHE A 8 15.37 0.83 13.72
N SER A 9 16.02 1.51 14.67
CA SER A 9 17.29 2.21 14.42
C SER A 9 18.46 1.28 14.10
N ALA A 10 18.41 0.02 14.55
CA ALA A 10 19.43 -1.00 14.24
C ALA A 10 19.22 -1.68 12.89
N LEU A 11 18.08 -1.43 12.21
CA LEU A 11 17.76 -2.05 10.94
C LEU A 11 18.26 -1.20 9.78
N PRO A 12 18.88 -1.81 8.77
CA PRO A 12 19.29 -1.10 7.56
C PRO A 12 18.09 -0.41 6.90
N ARG A 13 18.25 0.87 6.55
CA ARG A 13 17.23 1.66 5.90
C ARG A 13 17.86 2.67 4.94
N VAL A 14 17.34 2.74 3.72
CA VAL A 14 17.72 3.76 2.72
C VAL A 14 16.67 4.87 2.75
N PRO A 15 17.03 6.15 2.92
CA PRO A 15 16.07 7.25 2.93
C PRO A 15 15.52 7.48 1.51
N LEU A 16 14.31 7.00 1.26
CA LEU A 16 13.59 7.15 -0.02
C LEU A 16 12.33 7.99 0.10
N ALA A 17 11.77 8.07 1.31
CA ALA A 17 10.53 8.78 1.57
C ALA A 17 10.77 10.11 2.29
N THR A 18 9.94 11.10 1.99
CA THR A 18 9.81 12.32 2.81
C THR A 18 8.94 12.01 4.02
N LEU A 19 9.53 11.96 5.20
CA LEU A 19 8.87 11.61 6.47
C LEU A 19 9.19 12.66 7.55
N PRO A 20 8.28 12.85 8.53
CA PRO A 20 6.96 12.23 8.64
C PRO A 20 5.97 12.77 7.59
N THR A 21 5.04 11.92 7.12
CA THR A 21 3.95 12.42 6.27
C THR A 21 2.92 13.16 7.11
N PRO A 22 2.29 14.24 6.59
CA PRO A 22 1.37 15.03 7.37
C PRO A 22 0.05 14.31 7.70
N ILE A 23 -0.58 14.75 8.78
CA ILE A 23 -1.99 14.47 9.08
C ILE A 23 -2.79 15.71 8.68
N HIS A 24 -3.74 15.54 7.75
CA HIS A 24 -4.59 16.60 7.22
C HIS A 24 -6.02 16.42 7.74
N ASP A 25 -6.63 17.50 8.27
CA ASP A 25 -8.01 17.51 8.73
C ASP A 25 -8.96 17.80 7.56
N ALA A 26 -9.81 16.85 7.20
CA ALA A 26 -10.74 16.94 6.08
C ALA A 26 -12.03 17.74 6.45
N VAL A 27 -11.85 19.00 6.81
CA VAL A 27 -12.92 19.87 7.33
C VAL A 27 -14.05 20.08 6.31
N ARG A 28 -13.71 20.24 5.03
CA ARG A 28 -14.69 20.49 3.97
C ARG A 28 -15.47 19.23 3.65
N LEU A 29 -14.79 18.06 3.59
CA LEU A 29 -15.42 16.76 3.42
C LEU A 29 -16.40 16.48 4.57
N ARG A 30 -15.98 16.70 5.81
CA ARG A 30 -16.85 16.58 6.99
C ARG A 30 -18.10 17.44 6.85
N ARG A 31 -17.95 18.70 6.42
CA ARG A 31 -19.05 19.64 6.22
C ARG A 31 -20.02 19.15 5.12
N ALA A 32 -19.49 18.64 4.01
CA ALA A 32 -20.27 18.10 2.90
C ALA A 32 -21.09 16.84 3.30
N LEU A 33 -20.61 16.10 4.30
CA LEU A 33 -21.27 14.91 4.85
C LEU A 33 -22.27 15.23 5.98
N GLY A 34 -22.60 16.50 6.22
CA GLY A 34 -23.60 16.92 7.19
C GLY A 34 -23.03 17.58 8.45
N GLY A 35 -21.72 17.84 8.47
CA GLY A 35 -21.05 18.56 9.55
C GLY A 35 -20.97 17.78 10.86
N ASP A 36 -20.66 18.49 11.94
CA ASP A 36 -20.37 17.93 13.25
C ASP A 36 -21.50 17.11 13.89
N ARG A 37 -22.71 17.30 13.42
CA ARG A 37 -23.89 16.57 13.95
C ARG A 37 -24.13 15.22 13.30
N ARG A 38 -23.50 14.95 12.13
CA ARG A 38 -23.77 13.74 11.34
C ARG A 38 -22.51 12.99 10.91
N CYS A 39 -21.34 13.63 10.98
CA CYS A 39 -20.13 13.06 10.46
C CYS A 39 -19.00 13.16 11.49
N PRO A 40 -18.25 12.08 11.73
CA PRO A 40 -17.05 12.11 12.56
C PRO A 40 -16.00 13.07 12.00
N ARG A 41 -15.03 13.44 12.81
CA ARG A 41 -13.84 14.14 12.34
C ARG A 41 -13.02 13.18 11.50
N ILE A 42 -12.74 13.53 10.25
CA ILE A 42 -11.95 12.71 9.32
C ILE A 42 -10.57 13.32 9.14
N LEU A 43 -9.54 12.53 9.44
CA LEU A 43 -8.14 12.90 9.28
C LEU A 43 -7.53 12.05 8.15
N PHE A 44 -6.80 12.68 7.24
CA PHE A 44 -6.03 11.97 6.23
C PHE A 44 -4.58 11.83 6.68
N LYS A 45 -4.08 10.61 6.85
CA LYS A 45 -2.64 10.34 6.91
C LYS A 45 -2.12 10.28 5.48
N ARG A 46 -1.32 11.26 5.08
CA ARG A 46 -0.97 11.60 3.71
C ARG A 46 0.25 10.84 3.20
N ASP A 47 0.18 9.50 3.12
CA ASP A 47 1.27 8.70 2.55
C ASP A 47 1.37 8.80 1.02
N ASP A 48 0.42 9.44 0.36
CA ASP A 48 0.54 9.92 -1.01
C ASP A 48 1.65 10.98 -1.17
N LEU A 49 2.06 11.66 -0.10
CA LEU A 49 3.09 12.69 -0.09
C LEU A 49 4.49 12.16 0.30
N THR A 50 4.72 10.86 0.28
CA THR A 50 6.06 10.29 0.53
C THR A 50 7.12 10.67 -0.50
N GLY A 51 6.76 11.32 -1.58
CA GLY A 51 7.67 11.92 -2.56
C GLY A 51 8.18 10.99 -3.65
N LEU A 52 8.71 9.81 -3.31
CA LEU A 52 9.31 8.88 -4.27
C LEU A 52 8.38 8.60 -5.46
N ALA A 53 8.78 9.01 -6.67
CA ALA A 53 8.05 8.75 -7.91
C ALA A 53 6.54 9.04 -7.81
N LEU A 54 6.16 10.23 -7.42
CA LEU A 54 4.77 10.67 -7.16
C LEU A 54 4.12 10.05 -5.90
N GLY A 55 4.93 9.58 -4.96
CA GLY A 55 4.47 9.16 -3.63
C GLY A 55 3.68 7.86 -3.55
N GLY A 56 3.38 7.47 -2.33
CA GLY A 56 2.59 6.30 -1.98
C GLY A 56 3.22 5.43 -0.90
N ASN A 57 2.42 4.53 -0.35
CA ASN A 57 2.75 3.66 0.77
C ASN A 57 3.96 2.73 0.54
N LYS A 58 4.32 2.48 -0.71
CA LYS A 58 5.41 1.56 -1.04
C LYS A 58 6.79 2.15 -0.70
N ALA A 59 6.93 3.49 -0.65
CA ALA A 59 8.17 4.13 -0.24
C ALA A 59 8.65 3.64 1.12
N ARG A 60 7.74 3.58 2.13
CA ARG A 60 8.06 3.10 3.48
C ARG A 60 8.61 1.67 3.49
N LYS A 61 8.04 0.79 2.66
CA LYS A 61 8.48 -0.61 2.54
C LYS A 61 9.81 -0.71 1.82
N LEU A 62 9.95 0.05 0.74
CA LEU A 62 11.12 0.04 -0.13
C LEU A 62 12.36 0.57 0.58
N GLU A 63 12.25 1.45 1.56
CA GLU A 63 13.38 1.88 2.38
C GLU A 63 14.10 0.70 3.06
N PHE A 64 13.34 -0.29 3.55
CA PHE A 64 13.91 -1.50 4.15
C PHE A 64 14.30 -2.55 3.12
N LEU A 65 13.47 -2.76 2.09
CA LEU A 65 13.72 -3.76 1.05
C LEU A 65 14.96 -3.41 0.20
N ILE A 66 15.13 -2.16 -0.16
CA ILE A 66 16.31 -1.70 -0.92
C ILE A 66 17.56 -1.76 -0.04
N ALA A 67 17.46 -1.40 1.24
CA ALA A 67 18.57 -1.56 2.17
C ALA A 67 19.00 -3.03 2.30
N ASP A 68 18.05 -3.98 2.36
CA ASP A 68 18.37 -5.41 2.40
C ASP A 68 18.99 -5.89 1.08
N ALA A 69 18.50 -5.40 -0.08
CA ALA A 69 19.08 -5.68 -1.38
C ALA A 69 20.55 -5.20 -1.46
N CYS A 70 20.82 -3.96 -1.03
CA CYS A 70 22.18 -3.40 -1.00
C CYS A 70 23.09 -4.20 -0.05
N ARG A 71 22.61 -4.56 1.13
CA ARG A 71 23.37 -5.37 2.09
C ARG A 71 23.73 -6.77 1.54
N ARG A 72 22.89 -7.32 0.67
CA ARG A 72 23.15 -8.57 -0.06
C ARG A 72 23.92 -8.37 -1.36
N GLU A 73 24.47 -7.17 -1.57
CA GLU A 73 25.24 -6.83 -2.75
C GLU A 73 24.51 -7.10 -4.07
N ALA A 74 23.18 -6.95 -4.07
CA ALA A 74 22.38 -7.10 -5.29
C ALA A 74 22.84 -6.10 -6.36
N THR A 75 22.88 -6.54 -7.61
CA THR A 75 23.14 -5.65 -8.76
C THR A 75 21.86 -5.14 -9.40
N SER A 76 20.77 -5.81 -9.12
CA SER A 76 19.45 -5.52 -9.70
C SER A 76 18.33 -6.01 -8.77
N VAL A 77 17.13 -5.45 -8.95
CA VAL A 77 15.91 -5.94 -8.30
C VAL A 77 14.95 -6.48 -9.35
N VAL A 78 14.21 -7.53 -8.97
CA VAL A 78 13.13 -8.11 -9.76
C VAL A 78 11.85 -8.02 -8.95
N THR A 79 10.77 -7.54 -9.55
CA THR A 79 9.45 -7.56 -8.89
C THR A 79 8.33 -7.79 -9.90
N THR A 80 7.14 -8.01 -9.38
CA THR A 80 5.95 -8.30 -10.17
C THR A 80 4.75 -7.43 -9.77
N GLY A 81 3.76 -7.36 -10.65
CA GLY A 81 2.51 -6.65 -10.45
C GLY A 81 1.72 -6.51 -11.74
N ALA A 82 0.55 -5.87 -11.69
CA ALA A 82 -0.16 -5.48 -12.91
C ALA A 82 0.55 -4.30 -13.60
N VAL A 83 0.28 -4.08 -14.89
CA VAL A 83 0.84 -2.95 -15.66
C VAL A 83 0.56 -1.57 -15.05
N GLN A 84 -0.48 -1.43 -14.23
CA GLN A 84 -0.76 -0.21 -13.48
C GLN A 84 -0.38 -0.33 -11.99
N SER A 85 0.61 -1.16 -11.67
CA SER A 85 1.06 -1.38 -10.30
C SER A 85 1.82 -0.18 -9.74
N ASN A 86 1.28 0.43 -8.67
CA ASN A 86 2.01 1.44 -7.90
C ASN A 86 3.28 0.86 -7.24
N HIS A 87 3.28 -0.45 -6.94
CA HIS A 87 4.43 -1.13 -6.38
C HIS A 87 5.56 -1.24 -7.41
N ALA A 88 5.27 -1.74 -8.60
CA ALA A 88 6.27 -1.88 -9.67
C ALA A 88 6.93 -0.54 -9.98
N ARG A 89 6.14 0.53 -10.21
CA ARG A 89 6.63 1.88 -10.44
C ARG A 89 7.56 2.38 -9.33
N MET A 90 7.13 2.26 -8.08
CA MET A 90 7.94 2.76 -6.97
C MET A 90 9.18 1.91 -6.73
N THR A 91 9.13 0.60 -7.01
CA THR A 91 10.31 -0.28 -6.97
C THR A 91 11.32 0.11 -8.05
N ALA A 92 10.84 0.40 -9.28
CA ALA A 92 11.71 0.89 -10.34
C ALA A 92 12.42 2.19 -9.95
N ALA A 93 11.68 3.16 -9.43
CA ALA A 93 12.26 4.42 -8.96
C ALA A 93 13.26 4.23 -7.80
N ALA A 94 12.92 3.39 -6.83
CA ALA A 94 13.77 3.11 -5.66
C ALA A 94 15.08 2.44 -6.06
N ALA A 95 15.03 1.47 -6.99
CA ALA A 95 16.22 0.84 -7.53
C ALA A 95 17.14 1.85 -8.21
N ARG A 96 16.59 2.70 -9.07
CA ARG A 96 17.37 3.75 -9.76
C ARG A 96 17.96 4.78 -8.80
N ALA A 97 17.26 5.12 -7.72
CA ALA A 97 17.79 6.06 -6.72
C ALA A 97 19.06 5.57 -6.04
N VAL A 98 19.32 4.26 -6.02
CA VAL A 98 20.53 3.66 -5.43
C VAL A 98 21.46 3.00 -6.46
N GLY A 99 21.21 3.21 -7.76
CA GLY A 99 22.05 2.69 -8.84
C GLY A 99 21.84 1.22 -9.19
N LEU A 100 20.79 0.57 -8.71
CA LEU A 100 20.47 -0.82 -9.05
C LEU A 100 19.76 -0.93 -10.41
N GLY A 101 20.00 -2.05 -11.10
CA GLY A 101 19.15 -2.49 -12.21
C GLY A 101 17.73 -2.83 -11.74
N VAL A 102 16.75 -2.79 -12.66
CA VAL A 102 15.37 -3.17 -12.33
C VAL A 102 14.72 -3.93 -13.46
N THR A 103 14.13 -5.07 -13.12
CA THR A 103 13.33 -5.90 -14.02
C THR A 103 11.94 -6.11 -13.43
N LEU A 104 10.92 -5.89 -14.26
CA LEU A 104 9.51 -5.98 -13.89
C LEU A 104 8.83 -7.08 -14.69
N VAL A 105 8.17 -8.01 -14.01
CA VAL A 105 7.28 -9.00 -14.62
C VAL A 105 5.85 -8.48 -14.41
N LEU A 106 5.23 -7.96 -15.48
CA LEU A 106 3.96 -7.25 -15.38
C LEU A 106 2.82 -8.02 -16.02
N THR A 107 1.78 -8.26 -15.23
CA THR A 107 0.54 -8.90 -15.68
C THR A 107 -0.33 -7.90 -16.43
N THR A 108 -0.81 -8.30 -17.61
CA THR A 108 -1.69 -7.50 -18.47
C THR A 108 -2.84 -8.31 -19.04
N ARG A 109 -3.99 -7.65 -19.27
CA ARG A 109 -5.12 -8.21 -20.04
C ARG A 109 -5.05 -7.86 -21.51
N GLU A 110 -4.20 -6.90 -21.87
CA GLU A 110 -4.02 -6.44 -23.25
C GLU A 110 -2.62 -6.82 -23.73
N PRO A 111 -2.46 -7.43 -24.92
CA PRO A 111 -1.14 -7.79 -25.46
C PRO A 111 -0.21 -6.58 -25.62
N ALA A 112 -0.76 -5.40 -25.88
CA ALA A 112 -0.03 -4.15 -26.03
C ALA A 112 -0.68 -3.06 -25.18
N PRO A 113 -0.44 -3.03 -23.85
CA PRO A 113 -1.08 -2.07 -22.96
C PRO A 113 -0.67 -0.63 -23.32
N PRO A 114 -1.58 0.35 -23.21
CA PRO A 114 -1.29 1.76 -23.45
C PRO A 114 -0.16 2.27 -22.54
N LYS A 115 0.77 3.04 -23.12
CA LYS A 115 1.90 3.63 -22.39
C LYS A 115 1.45 4.87 -21.61
N GLN A 116 0.73 4.64 -20.52
CA GLN A 116 0.15 5.69 -19.66
C GLN A 116 0.24 5.29 -18.18
N GLY A 117 -0.02 6.22 -17.27
CA GLY A 117 -0.03 5.97 -15.84
C GLY A 117 1.28 5.36 -15.33
N ASN A 118 1.17 4.34 -14.49
CA ASN A 118 2.34 3.64 -13.91
C ASN A 118 3.23 2.97 -14.97
N TYR A 119 2.61 2.37 -16.00
CA TYR A 119 3.38 1.69 -17.08
C TYR A 119 4.28 2.65 -17.87
N LEU A 120 3.84 3.88 -18.10
CA LEU A 120 4.70 4.92 -18.69
C LEU A 120 5.89 5.23 -17.79
N LEU A 121 5.64 5.37 -16.47
CA LEU A 121 6.69 5.70 -15.50
C LEU A 121 7.71 4.56 -15.35
N ASP A 122 7.28 3.30 -15.37
CA ASP A 122 8.18 2.14 -15.38
C ASP A 122 9.17 2.20 -16.54
N ARG A 123 8.69 2.57 -17.72
CA ARG A 123 9.53 2.74 -18.92
C ARG A 123 10.49 3.94 -18.80
N LEU A 124 10.02 5.06 -18.24
CA LEU A 124 10.86 6.25 -18.02
C LEU A 124 11.97 5.97 -16.99
N PHE A 125 11.72 5.12 -15.99
CA PHE A 125 12.75 4.65 -15.07
C PHE A 125 13.71 3.63 -15.72
N GLY A 126 13.52 3.28 -16.99
CA GLY A 126 14.39 2.36 -17.73
C GLY A 126 14.34 0.93 -17.19
N ALA A 127 13.17 0.50 -16.70
CA ALA A 127 12.97 -0.89 -16.27
C ALA A 127 12.99 -1.84 -17.49
N THR A 128 13.61 -3.00 -17.33
CA THR A 128 13.40 -4.13 -18.23
C THR A 128 12.02 -4.73 -17.91
N ILE A 129 11.14 -4.84 -18.91
CA ILE A 129 9.75 -5.23 -18.68
C ILE A 129 9.44 -6.53 -19.45
N HIS A 130 8.95 -7.53 -18.72
CA HIS A 130 8.37 -8.76 -19.26
C HIS A 130 6.86 -8.71 -19.02
N LEU A 131 6.08 -8.77 -20.11
CA LEU A 131 4.61 -8.84 -20.02
C LEU A 131 4.16 -10.29 -19.97
N ILE A 132 3.23 -10.59 -19.05
CA ILE A 132 2.57 -11.90 -18.95
C ILE A 132 1.04 -11.71 -18.98
N ALA A 133 0.33 -12.70 -19.50
CA ALA A 133 -1.11 -12.64 -19.61
C ALA A 133 -1.78 -12.79 -18.24
N ALA A 134 -2.79 -11.98 -17.95
CA ALA A 134 -3.63 -12.14 -16.77
C ALA A 134 -4.45 -13.44 -16.87
N GLY A 135 -4.73 -14.05 -15.72
CA GLY A 135 -5.67 -15.16 -15.63
C GLY A 135 -7.11 -14.73 -15.96
N PRO A 136 -8.02 -15.71 -16.16
CA PRO A 136 -9.39 -15.45 -16.59
C PRO A 136 -10.24 -14.76 -15.49
N ASP A 137 -9.97 -15.00 -14.22
CA ASP A 137 -10.73 -14.41 -13.12
C ASP A 137 -10.26 -12.98 -12.80
N PRO A 138 -11.12 -11.95 -13.02
CA PRO A 138 -10.76 -10.56 -12.74
C PRO A 138 -10.57 -10.27 -11.24
N ARG A 139 -11.06 -11.13 -10.36
CA ARG A 139 -10.91 -10.95 -8.90
C ARG A 139 -9.49 -11.30 -8.42
N ILE A 140 -8.74 -12.06 -9.21
CA ILE A 140 -7.37 -12.47 -8.93
C ILE A 140 -6.40 -11.50 -9.59
N ALA A 141 -5.52 -10.91 -8.78
CA ALA A 141 -4.56 -9.89 -9.23
C ALA A 141 -3.26 -10.49 -9.81
N VAL A 142 -3.00 -11.78 -9.58
CA VAL A 142 -1.75 -12.48 -9.91
C VAL A 142 -1.99 -13.38 -11.12
N ALA A 143 -1.06 -13.38 -12.09
CA ALA A 143 -1.13 -14.29 -13.22
C ALA A 143 -0.81 -15.74 -12.78
N PRO A 144 -1.41 -16.76 -13.42
CA PRO A 144 -1.18 -18.16 -13.04
C PRO A 144 0.28 -18.60 -13.13
N ASP A 145 1.03 -18.07 -14.09
CA ASP A 145 2.43 -18.38 -14.41
C ASP A 145 3.43 -17.33 -13.87
N GLU A 146 2.97 -16.41 -12.99
CA GLU A 146 3.79 -15.30 -12.47
C GLU A 146 5.06 -15.79 -11.76
N GLU A 147 4.94 -16.76 -10.86
CA GLU A 147 6.08 -17.30 -10.10
C GLU A 147 7.08 -18.00 -11.01
N GLN A 148 6.60 -18.79 -11.96
CA GLN A 148 7.45 -19.44 -12.96
C GLN A 148 8.22 -18.40 -13.78
N ARG A 149 7.54 -17.38 -14.29
CA ARG A 149 8.18 -16.34 -15.09
C ARG A 149 9.21 -15.54 -14.32
N VAL A 150 8.93 -15.23 -13.06
CA VAL A 150 9.93 -14.57 -12.17
C VAL A 150 11.15 -15.46 -11.99
N SER A 151 10.98 -16.77 -11.77
CA SER A 151 12.08 -17.73 -11.63
C SER A 151 12.95 -17.80 -12.88
N GLU A 152 12.34 -17.91 -14.06
CA GLU A 152 13.04 -17.90 -15.36
C GLU A 152 13.88 -16.63 -15.57
N VAL A 153 13.30 -15.46 -15.25
CA VAL A 153 13.99 -14.18 -15.35
C VAL A 153 15.19 -14.11 -14.39
N VAL A 154 15.00 -14.55 -13.15
CA VAL A 154 16.08 -14.59 -12.15
C VAL A 154 17.23 -15.52 -12.59
N GLU A 155 16.90 -16.70 -13.11
CA GLU A 155 17.90 -17.64 -13.63
C GLU A 155 18.67 -17.07 -14.82
N GLU A 156 17.96 -16.40 -15.75
CA GLU A 156 18.58 -15.74 -16.90
C GLU A 156 19.54 -14.63 -16.47
N MET A 157 19.13 -13.78 -15.53
CA MET A 157 19.97 -12.71 -14.96
C MET A 157 21.21 -13.29 -14.26
N THR A 158 21.02 -14.35 -13.47
CA THR A 158 22.11 -15.01 -12.76
C THR A 158 23.13 -15.62 -13.72
N ARG A 159 22.68 -16.24 -14.82
CA ARG A 159 23.58 -16.76 -15.88
C ARG A 159 24.40 -15.65 -16.57
N ARG A 160 23.90 -14.41 -16.56
CA ARG A 160 24.64 -13.24 -17.04
C ARG A 160 25.59 -12.63 -16.00
N GLY A 161 25.70 -13.24 -14.81
CA GLY A 161 26.56 -12.76 -13.72
C GLY A 161 25.93 -11.66 -12.86
N GLU A 162 24.64 -11.39 -13.01
CA GLU A 162 23.89 -10.49 -12.14
C GLU A 162 23.56 -11.16 -10.79
N ARG A 163 23.35 -10.34 -9.76
CA ARG A 163 22.82 -10.77 -8.45
C ARG A 163 21.45 -10.13 -8.22
N PRO A 164 20.38 -10.72 -8.81
CA PRO A 164 19.03 -10.18 -8.66
C PRO A 164 18.47 -10.38 -7.25
N TYR A 165 17.85 -9.34 -6.68
CA TYR A 165 17.09 -9.41 -5.44
C TYR A 165 15.60 -9.38 -5.76
N VAL A 166 14.88 -10.44 -5.40
CA VAL A 166 13.44 -10.54 -5.67
C VAL A 166 12.64 -9.84 -4.58
N ILE A 167 11.86 -8.84 -4.98
CA ILE A 167 10.89 -8.16 -4.11
C ILE A 167 9.50 -8.72 -4.43
N PRO A 168 8.82 -9.38 -3.48
CA PRO A 168 7.48 -9.94 -3.72
C PRO A 168 6.47 -8.85 -4.10
N VAL A 169 5.36 -9.25 -4.75
CA VAL A 169 4.27 -8.35 -5.13
C VAL A 169 3.86 -7.44 -3.96
N GLY A 170 3.80 -6.14 -4.24
CA GLY A 170 3.46 -5.13 -3.22
C GLY A 170 4.52 -4.92 -2.13
N GLY A 171 5.74 -5.47 -2.26
CA GLY A 171 6.76 -5.46 -1.22
C GLY A 171 6.30 -6.20 0.04
N SER A 172 5.54 -7.28 -0.13
CA SER A 172 4.84 -7.97 0.95
C SER A 172 5.67 -9.13 1.49
N SER A 173 6.62 -8.79 2.35
CA SER A 173 7.49 -9.68 3.12
C SER A 173 7.70 -9.12 4.53
N GLY A 174 8.31 -9.88 5.43
CA GLY A 174 8.66 -9.42 6.77
C GLY A 174 9.48 -8.13 6.74
N VAL A 175 10.51 -8.06 5.89
CA VAL A 175 11.32 -6.84 5.70
C VAL A 175 10.48 -5.66 5.25
N GLY A 176 9.62 -5.84 4.25
CA GLY A 176 8.75 -4.76 3.75
C GLY A 176 7.70 -4.30 4.77
N ALA A 177 7.18 -5.22 5.60
CA ALA A 177 6.19 -4.89 6.63
C ALA A 177 6.74 -3.95 7.70
N LEU A 178 8.06 -3.97 7.96
CA LEU A 178 8.72 -3.04 8.88
C LEU A 178 8.43 -1.58 8.54
N GLY A 179 8.25 -1.25 7.26
CA GLY A 179 7.90 0.09 6.81
C GLY A 179 6.59 0.61 7.41
N TYR A 180 5.60 -0.27 7.62
CA TYR A 180 4.33 0.11 8.25
C TYR A 180 4.29 -0.14 9.76
N ALA A 181 5.12 -1.01 10.29
CA ALA A 181 5.35 -1.06 11.73
C ALA A 181 5.98 0.27 12.21
N ALA A 182 7.01 0.77 11.51
CA ALA A 182 7.58 2.10 11.77
C ALA A 182 6.58 3.24 11.48
N GLY A 183 5.77 3.11 10.41
CA GLY A 183 4.72 4.08 10.10
C GLY A 183 3.64 4.18 11.18
N THR A 184 3.34 3.08 11.89
CA THR A 184 2.43 3.11 13.05
C THR A 184 3.02 3.90 14.21
N LEU A 185 4.32 3.75 14.49
CA LEU A 185 5.00 4.56 15.51
C LEU A 185 4.89 6.05 15.16
N GLU A 186 5.20 6.42 13.91
CA GLU A 186 5.06 7.80 13.43
C GLU A 186 3.65 8.36 13.65
N ILE A 187 2.61 7.56 13.33
CA ILE A 187 1.22 7.98 13.57
C ILE A 187 0.97 8.19 15.06
N VAL A 188 1.39 7.26 15.92
CA VAL A 188 1.19 7.35 17.37
C VAL A 188 1.85 8.60 17.96
N GLU A 189 3.07 8.91 17.53
CA GLU A 189 3.80 10.11 17.96
C GLU A 189 3.07 11.38 17.52
N GLN A 190 2.66 11.48 16.25
CA GLN A 190 1.90 12.60 15.73
C GLN A 190 0.55 12.78 16.46
N LEU A 191 -0.17 11.68 16.74
CA LEU A 191 -1.42 11.74 17.48
C LEU A 191 -1.23 12.24 18.91
N LYS A 192 -0.13 11.86 19.54
CA LYS A 192 0.24 12.34 20.88
C LYS A 192 0.55 13.84 20.87
N GLU A 193 1.33 14.32 19.90
CA GLU A 193 1.65 15.74 19.73
C GLU A 193 0.40 16.58 19.47
N LEU A 194 -0.52 16.07 18.65
CA LEU A 194 -1.78 16.73 18.31
C LEU A 194 -2.88 16.55 19.36
N ASN A 195 -2.61 15.79 20.43
CA ASN A 195 -3.59 15.41 21.47
C ASN A 195 -4.89 14.82 20.87
N LEU A 196 -4.75 13.88 19.91
CA LEU A 196 -5.83 13.24 19.19
C LEU A 196 -5.96 11.77 19.58
N LYS A 197 -7.20 11.28 19.71
CA LYS A 197 -7.53 9.89 20.00
C LYS A 197 -8.55 9.35 18.99
N PRO A 198 -8.13 9.05 17.76
CA PRO A 198 -9.02 8.45 16.78
C PRO A 198 -9.45 7.04 17.23
N SER A 199 -10.66 6.63 16.82
CA SER A 199 -11.22 5.31 17.12
C SER A 199 -10.94 4.27 16.03
N ARG A 200 -10.70 4.72 14.79
CA ARG A 200 -10.54 3.86 13.60
C ARG A 200 -9.47 4.41 12.68
N LEU A 201 -8.77 3.47 12.00
CA LEU A 201 -7.89 3.78 10.87
C LEU A 201 -8.31 2.94 9.66
N TYR A 202 -8.85 3.58 8.62
CA TYR A 202 -9.22 2.94 7.35
C TYR A 202 -8.04 2.91 6.39
N TYR A 203 -7.84 1.78 5.72
CA TYR A 203 -6.79 1.62 4.71
C TYR A 203 -7.15 0.56 3.67
N ALA A 204 -6.63 0.71 2.45
CA ALA A 204 -6.78 -0.28 1.39
C ALA A 204 -5.84 -1.48 1.60
N SER A 205 -6.37 -2.70 1.53
CA SER A 205 -5.62 -3.95 1.69
C SER A 205 -5.68 -4.81 0.41
N GLY A 206 -4.53 -4.97 -0.25
CA GLY A 206 -4.37 -5.83 -1.43
C GLY A 206 -3.41 -6.99 -1.17
N SER A 207 -2.10 -6.77 -1.37
CA SER A 207 -1.03 -7.78 -1.18
C SER A 207 -0.68 -8.07 0.28
N ARG A 208 -1.35 -7.46 1.24
CA ARG A 208 -1.28 -7.66 2.70
C ARG A 208 -0.05 -7.12 3.44
N GLY A 209 1.02 -6.75 2.78
CA GLY A 209 2.21 -6.27 3.49
C GLY A 209 2.02 -4.94 4.25
N THR A 210 1.08 -4.07 3.84
CA THR A 210 0.70 -2.86 4.61
C THR A 210 -0.09 -3.26 5.85
N GLN A 211 -1.07 -4.15 5.69
CA GLN A 211 -1.84 -4.71 6.81
C GLN A 211 -0.92 -5.37 7.83
N ALA A 212 -0.05 -6.28 7.39
CA ALA A 212 0.89 -6.98 8.27
C ALA A 212 1.76 -6.02 9.11
N GLY A 213 2.25 -4.94 8.49
CA GLY A 213 3.03 -3.93 9.20
C GLY A 213 2.19 -3.09 10.17
N LEU A 214 0.97 -2.69 9.80
CA LEU A 214 0.04 -1.97 10.67
C LEU A 214 -0.37 -2.82 11.87
N GLU A 215 -0.67 -4.12 11.67
CA GLU A 215 -1.03 -5.05 12.72
C GLU A 215 0.14 -5.27 13.71
N LEU A 216 1.35 -5.49 13.19
CA LEU A 216 2.54 -5.55 14.05
C LEU A 216 2.72 -4.24 14.83
N GLY A 217 2.62 -3.10 14.15
CA GLY A 217 2.72 -1.79 14.79
C GLY A 217 1.65 -1.58 15.86
N ALA A 218 0.43 -2.04 15.63
CA ALA A 218 -0.65 -1.98 16.62
C ALA A 218 -0.34 -2.80 17.88
N ARG A 219 0.26 -3.99 17.73
CA ARG A 219 0.71 -4.81 18.88
C ARG A 219 1.88 -4.19 19.64
N LEU A 220 2.80 -3.51 18.93
CA LEU A 220 3.99 -2.91 19.53
C LEU A 220 3.71 -1.58 20.23
N PHE A 221 2.83 -0.75 19.67
CA PHE A 221 2.67 0.65 20.09
C PHE A 221 1.29 1.00 20.62
N MET A 222 0.35 0.04 20.59
CA MET A 222 -1.00 0.17 21.15
C MET A 222 -1.68 1.53 20.78
N PRO A 223 -1.85 1.82 19.48
CA PRO A 223 -2.52 3.06 19.05
C PRO A 223 -3.95 3.11 19.58
N PRO A 224 -4.54 4.32 19.75
CA PRO A 224 -5.90 4.45 20.28
C PRO A 224 -7.00 4.07 19.28
N TYR A 225 -6.65 3.53 18.12
CA TYR A 225 -7.59 3.16 17.05
C TYR A 225 -7.55 1.66 16.72
N ARG A 226 -8.68 1.16 16.25
CA ARG A 226 -8.75 -0.15 15.58
C ARG A 226 -8.43 -0.02 14.09
N LEU A 227 -7.89 -1.07 13.51
CA LEU A 227 -7.59 -1.16 12.08
C LEU A 227 -8.84 -1.58 11.30
N CYS A 228 -9.18 -0.84 10.24
CA CYS A 228 -10.29 -1.09 9.33
C CYS A 228 -9.72 -1.30 7.92
N GLY A 229 -9.26 -2.51 7.64
CA GLY A 229 -8.73 -2.88 6.34
C GLY A 229 -9.86 -3.12 5.34
N VAL A 230 -9.76 -2.52 4.15
CA VAL A 230 -10.74 -2.71 3.06
C VAL A 230 -10.07 -3.50 1.95
N ALA A 231 -10.59 -4.68 1.65
CA ALA A 231 -10.06 -5.53 0.59
C ALA A 231 -10.33 -4.93 -0.80
N VAL A 232 -9.33 -5.00 -1.68
CA VAL A 232 -9.44 -4.49 -3.06
C VAL A 232 -9.47 -5.62 -4.09
N SER A 233 -9.38 -6.87 -3.64
CA SER A 233 -9.41 -8.09 -4.48
C SER A 233 -9.80 -9.30 -3.65
N GLY A 234 -10.33 -10.34 -4.29
CA GLY A 234 -10.74 -11.60 -3.66
C GLY A 234 -9.60 -12.44 -3.06
N GLY A 235 -9.92 -13.65 -2.58
CA GLY A 235 -8.96 -14.58 -1.97
C GLY A 235 -8.64 -14.23 -0.50
N GLU A 236 -9.66 -13.95 0.31
CA GLU A 236 -9.49 -13.46 1.69
C GLU A 236 -8.77 -14.46 2.60
N ASP A 237 -9.14 -15.74 2.58
CA ASP A 237 -8.59 -16.73 3.51
C ASP A 237 -7.08 -16.94 3.30
N GLU A 238 -6.65 -17.12 2.06
CA GLU A 238 -5.23 -17.24 1.72
C GLU A 238 -4.45 -15.96 2.08
N LYS A 239 -5.08 -14.81 1.87
CA LYS A 239 -4.47 -13.52 2.17
C LYS A 239 -4.36 -13.23 3.66
N ARG A 240 -5.29 -13.71 4.48
CA ARG A 240 -5.18 -13.63 5.95
C ARG A 240 -4.01 -14.45 6.45
N VAL A 241 -3.88 -15.69 6.00
CA VAL A 241 -2.74 -16.56 6.33
C VAL A 241 -1.42 -15.91 5.89
N ARG A 242 -1.37 -15.36 4.69
CA ARG A 242 -0.20 -14.63 4.19
C ARG A 242 0.12 -13.40 5.04
N ALA A 243 -0.88 -12.61 5.44
CA ALA A 243 -0.67 -11.43 6.27
C ALA A 243 -0.13 -11.78 7.65
N ALA A 244 -0.67 -12.82 8.30
CA ALA A 244 -0.18 -13.31 9.58
C ALA A 244 1.29 -13.78 9.48
N ARG A 245 1.63 -14.57 8.46
CA ARG A 245 3.01 -15.00 8.21
C ARG A 245 3.96 -13.80 8.07
N ILE A 246 3.61 -12.82 7.24
CA ILE A 246 4.42 -11.61 7.01
C ILE A 246 4.59 -10.80 8.31
N ALA A 247 3.53 -10.65 9.10
CA ALA A 247 3.60 -9.93 10.37
C ALA A 247 4.51 -10.62 11.37
N ASN A 248 4.44 -11.95 11.48
CA ASN A 248 5.29 -12.73 12.35
C ASN A 248 6.77 -12.75 11.90
N GLU A 249 7.02 -12.81 10.58
CA GLU A 249 8.36 -12.61 10.03
C GLU A 249 8.93 -11.23 10.43
N ALA A 250 8.12 -10.17 10.30
CA ALA A 250 8.55 -8.83 10.71
C ALA A 250 8.78 -8.71 12.22
N ALA A 251 7.93 -9.34 13.05
CA ALA A 251 8.10 -9.40 14.50
C ALA A 251 9.44 -10.06 14.88
N ALA A 252 9.80 -11.16 14.22
CA ALA A 252 11.08 -11.84 14.43
C ALA A 252 12.28 -10.95 14.10
N LEU A 253 12.20 -10.15 13.01
CA LEU A 253 13.29 -9.23 12.63
C LEU A 253 13.56 -8.14 13.67
N VAL A 254 12.52 -7.69 14.38
CA VAL A 254 12.64 -6.71 15.48
C VAL A 254 12.71 -7.40 16.86
N ARG A 255 12.83 -8.72 16.91
CA ARG A 255 12.89 -9.53 18.15
C ARG A 255 11.70 -9.29 19.09
N ALA A 256 10.54 -8.97 18.53
CA ALA A 256 9.32 -8.79 19.31
C ALA A 256 8.70 -10.15 19.68
N GLN A 257 8.27 -10.27 20.93
CA GLN A 257 7.53 -11.45 21.42
C GLN A 257 6.03 -11.29 21.14
N VAL A 258 5.69 -11.24 19.85
CA VAL A 258 4.31 -11.04 19.36
C VAL A 258 4.00 -12.15 18.37
N THR A 259 2.82 -12.74 18.52
CA THR A 259 2.25 -13.66 17.53
C THR A 259 0.92 -13.10 17.04
N ILE A 260 0.73 -13.11 15.73
CA ILE A 260 -0.49 -12.67 15.05
C ILE A 260 -1.03 -13.86 14.27
N THR A 261 -2.31 -14.22 14.49
CA THR A 261 -2.98 -15.32 13.79
C THR A 261 -3.79 -14.82 12.60
N ALA A 262 -4.15 -15.71 11.68
CA ALA A 262 -4.93 -15.36 10.50
C ALA A 262 -6.38 -14.94 10.87
N GLU A 263 -6.93 -15.52 11.94
CA GLU A 263 -8.28 -15.27 12.43
C GLU A 263 -8.45 -13.84 12.95
N GLU A 264 -7.38 -13.25 13.47
CA GLU A 264 -7.37 -11.86 13.97
C GLU A 264 -7.39 -10.83 12.83
N LEU A 265 -7.03 -11.22 11.61
CA LEU A 265 -6.82 -10.34 10.47
C LEU A 265 -8.08 -10.29 9.57
N VAL A 266 -9.00 -9.42 9.93
CA VAL A 266 -10.25 -9.25 9.18
C VAL A 266 -10.18 -8.03 8.27
N THR A 267 -10.72 -8.15 7.04
CA THR A 267 -10.93 -7.03 6.13
C THR A 267 -12.37 -6.98 5.63
N ASP A 268 -12.87 -5.76 5.43
CA ASP A 268 -14.12 -5.55 4.72
C ASP A 268 -13.98 -5.96 3.25
N GLN A 269 -14.85 -6.83 2.78
CA GLN A 269 -14.88 -7.34 1.41
C GLN A 269 -16.02 -6.76 0.57
N GLN A 270 -16.89 -5.93 1.15
CA GLN A 270 -18.10 -5.45 0.49
C GLN A 270 -17.80 -4.43 -0.63
N HIS A 271 -16.61 -3.82 -0.60
CA HIS A 271 -16.22 -2.76 -1.52
C HIS A 271 -15.25 -3.21 -2.64
N ILE A 272 -15.03 -4.51 -2.80
CA ILE A 272 -14.17 -5.07 -3.87
C ILE A 272 -14.75 -4.75 -5.26
N GLY A 273 -16.07 -4.81 -5.42
CA GLY A 273 -16.74 -4.73 -6.70
C GLY A 273 -16.48 -5.96 -7.57
N GLU A 274 -16.40 -5.78 -8.89
CA GLU A 274 -16.21 -6.88 -9.85
C GLU A 274 -14.80 -7.51 -9.79
N GLY A 275 -13.81 -6.79 -9.27
CA GLY A 275 -12.47 -7.35 -9.14
C GLY A 275 -11.35 -6.34 -8.94
N TYR A 276 -10.12 -6.87 -9.04
CA TYR A 276 -8.91 -6.07 -8.93
C TYR A 276 -8.70 -5.20 -10.17
N GLY A 277 -8.39 -3.93 -9.94
CA GLY A 277 -8.16 -2.96 -11.02
C GLY A 277 -9.45 -2.45 -11.67
N ILE A 278 -10.62 -2.95 -11.28
CA ILE A 278 -11.93 -2.50 -11.79
C ILE A 278 -12.49 -1.46 -10.82
N SER A 279 -12.86 -0.29 -11.35
CA SER A 279 -13.45 0.81 -10.58
C SER A 279 -14.86 0.43 -10.11
N THR A 280 -15.23 0.85 -8.90
CA THR A 280 -16.61 0.74 -8.42
C THR A 280 -17.33 2.08 -8.54
N ARG A 281 -18.66 2.07 -8.66
CA ARG A 281 -19.47 3.29 -8.72
C ARG A 281 -19.26 4.15 -7.47
N GLU A 282 -19.29 3.54 -6.30
CA GLU A 282 -19.09 4.19 -5.00
C GLU A 282 -17.66 4.75 -4.89
N GLY A 283 -16.66 4.02 -5.41
CA GLY A 283 -15.28 4.47 -5.46
C GLY A 283 -15.12 5.71 -6.36
N LEU A 284 -15.73 5.73 -7.55
CA LEU A 284 -15.69 6.91 -8.45
C LEU A 284 -16.38 8.13 -7.82
N GLN A 285 -17.49 7.91 -7.10
CA GLN A 285 -18.15 8.97 -6.33
C GLN A 285 -17.24 9.49 -5.21
N ALA A 286 -16.55 8.60 -4.51
CA ALA A 286 -15.61 8.97 -3.45
C ALA A 286 -14.44 9.78 -4.00
N ILE A 287 -13.87 9.43 -5.17
CA ILE A 287 -12.83 10.22 -5.84
C ILE A 287 -13.30 11.65 -6.09
N ARG A 288 -14.48 11.80 -6.73
CA ARG A 288 -15.04 13.13 -7.05
C ARG A 288 -15.28 13.93 -5.78
N LEU A 289 -15.95 13.34 -4.80
CA LEU A 289 -16.27 14.03 -3.54
C LEU A 289 -15.01 14.54 -2.83
N VAL A 290 -13.99 13.69 -2.68
CA VAL A 290 -12.74 14.08 -1.98
C VAL A 290 -11.96 15.11 -2.81
N ALA A 291 -11.92 14.98 -4.13
CA ALA A 291 -11.27 15.96 -5.00
C ALA A 291 -11.94 17.33 -4.93
N GLU A 292 -13.27 17.39 -5.02
CA GLU A 292 -14.05 18.62 -4.97
C GLU A 292 -13.99 19.32 -3.59
N GLN A 293 -13.99 18.52 -2.53
CA GLN A 293 -14.03 19.08 -1.18
C GLN A 293 -12.64 19.41 -0.62
N GLU A 294 -11.63 18.60 -0.86
CA GLU A 294 -10.32 18.74 -0.22
C GLU A 294 -9.17 19.01 -1.20
N GLY A 295 -9.41 18.95 -2.51
CA GLY A 295 -8.35 19.02 -3.52
C GLY A 295 -7.39 17.84 -3.46
N ILE A 296 -7.82 16.69 -2.89
CA ILE A 296 -7.02 15.48 -2.73
C ILE A 296 -7.50 14.44 -3.73
N LEU A 297 -6.57 13.84 -4.48
CA LEU A 297 -6.88 12.84 -5.51
C LEU A 297 -6.70 11.42 -4.97
N LEU A 298 -7.76 10.63 -4.95
CA LEU A 298 -7.72 9.19 -4.69
C LEU A 298 -7.48 8.42 -5.99
N ASP A 299 -7.00 7.17 -5.89
CA ASP A 299 -6.90 6.26 -7.03
C ASP A 299 -8.11 5.31 -7.11
N PRO A 300 -8.52 4.85 -8.31
CA PRO A 300 -9.72 4.03 -8.47
C PRO A 300 -9.56 2.57 -7.98
N VAL A 301 -8.33 2.09 -7.80
CA VAL A 301 -8.05 0.68 -7.50
C VAL A 301 -8.03 0.40 -5.99
N TYR A 302 -7.44 1.31 -5.21
CA TYR A 302 -7.18 1.12 -3.78
C TYR A 302 -7.90 2.14 -2.91
N THR A 303 -7.47 3.40 -2.96
CA THR A 303 -7.91 4.43 -2.01
C THR A 303 -9.37 4.80 -2.18
N ALA A 304 -9.89 4.74 -3.39
CA ALA A 304 -11.31 4.98 -3.65
C ALA A 304 -12.22 3.92 -3.00
N LYS A 305 -11.83 2.64 -3.07
CA LYS A 305 -12.61 1.54 -2.44
C LYS A 305 -12.58 1.66 -0.92
N ALA A 306 -11.42 1.98 -0.34
CA ALA A 306 -11.31 2.20 1.10
C ALA A 306 -12.07 3.45 1.56
N MET A 307 -12.09 4.52 0.77
CA MET A 307 -12.89 5.72 1.08
C MET A 307 -14.38 5.43 0.93
N ALA A 308 -14.79 4.63 -0.06
CA ALA A 308 -16.19 4.22 -0.21
C ALA A 308 -16.70 3.47 1.03
N ALA A 309 -15.88 2.59 1.62
CA ALA A 309 -16.19 1.89 2.86
C ALA A 309 -16.37 2.88 4.03
N LEU A 310 -15.42 3.80 4.23
CA LEU A 310 -15.53 4.83 5.26
C LEU A 310 -16.80 5.67 5.09
N LEU A 311 -17.11 6.09 3.87
CA LEU A 311 -18.31 6.88 3.57
C LEU A 311 -19.60 6.08 3.76
N ALA A 312 -19.57 4.77 3.53
CA ALA A 312 -20.72 3.89 3.81
C ALA A 312 -21.00 3.80 5.31
N ASP A 313 -19.96 3.57 6.13
CA ASP A 313 -20.10 3.52 7.60
C ASP A 313 -20.60 4.86 8.17
N VAL A 314 -20.13 5.99 7.64
CA VAL A 314 -20.63 7.32 8.05
C VAL A 314 -22.10 7.50 7.71
N ARG A 315 -22.52 7.10 6.50
CA ARG A 315 -23.93 7.21 6.05
C ARG A 315 -24.86 6.26 6.79
N ALA A 316 -24.39 5.09 7.16
CA ALA A 316 -25.14 4.11 7.95
C ALA A 316 -25.28 4.53 9.43
N GLY A 317 -24.47 5.48 9.89
CA GLY A 317 -24.41 5.87 11.31
C GLY A 317 -23.55 4.93 12.16
N ASP A 318 -22.80 4.02 11.54
CA ASP A 318 -21.87 3.10 12.23
C ASP A 318 -20.64 3.82 12.76
N ALA A 319 -20.34 5.02 12.22
CA ALA A 319 -19.34 5.94 12.69
C ALA A 319 -20.04 7.14 13.40
N SER A 320 -19.89 7.22 14.72
CA SER A 320 -20.51 8.30 15.50
C SER A 320 -19.92 9.68 15.15
N PRO A 321 -20.74 10.75 15.11
CA PRO A 321 -20.26 12.12 14.92
C PRO A 321 -19.18 12.57 15.92
N ASP A 322 -19.18 12.00 17.12
CA ASP A 322 -18.20 12.33 18.16
C ASP A 322 -16.85 11.62 17.99
N GLU A 323 -16.77 10.66 17.05
CA GLU A 323 -15.53 9.96 16.75
C GLU A 323 -14.54 10.83 15.93
N THR A 324 -13.28 10.49 16.04
CA THR A 324 -12.24 10.90 15.09
C THR A 324 -11.77 9.65 14.34
N ILE A 325 -11.69 9.71 13.01
CA ILE A 325 -11.32 8.61 12.14
C ILE A 325 -10.09 9.02 11.32
N ILE A 326 -9.15 8.10 11.15
CA ILE A 326 -8.02 8.28 10.22
C ILE A 326 -8.32 7.52 8.93
N PHE A 327 -8.13 8.18 7.81
CA PHE A 327 -8.00 7.57 6.49
C PHE A 327 -6.53 7.56 6.08
N LEU A 328 -5.93 6.39 5.92
CA LEU A 328 -4.57 6.26 5.41
C LEU A 328 -4.59 6.35 3.88
N HIS A 329 -4.21 7.51 3.38
CA HIS A 329 -4.11 7.76 1.94
C HIS A 329 -2.82 7.16 1.38
N THR A 330 -2.92 5.97 0.83
CA THR A 330 -1.78 5.16 0.37
C THR A 330 -1.22 5.56 -1.00
N GLY A 331 -1.69 6.65 -1.59
CA GLY A 331 -1.26 7.13 -2.91
C GLY A 331 -2.01 6.49 -4.07
N GLY A 332 -1.36 6.38 -5.23
CA GLY A 332 -1.93 5.71 -6.41
C GLY A 332 -2.36 6.65 -7.55
N VAL A 333 -2.15 7.94 -7.41
CA VAL A 333 -2.58 8.97 -8.37
C VAL A 333 -2.22 8.68 -9.84
N PRO A 334 -1.04 8.12 -10.20
CA PRO A 334 -0.76 7.81 -11.61
C PRO A 334 -1.78 6.88 -12.27
N ALA A 335 -2.44 5.99 -11.50
CA ALA A 335 -3.46 5.10 -12.03
C ALA A 335 -4.70 5.86 -12.53
N LEU A 336 -5.02 7.06 -12.02
CA LEU A 336 -6.12 7.88 -12.51
C LEU A 336 -6.06 8.13 -14.02
N PHE A 337 -4.86 8.40 -14.54
CA PHE A 337 -4.67 8.68 -15.96
C PHE A 337 -4.90 7.45 -16.84
N ALA A 338 -4.67 6.26 -16.31
CA ALA A 338 -4.97 5.00 -17.00
C ALA A 338 -6.46 4.62 -16.93
N HIS A 339 -7.21 5.24 -16.02
CA HIS A 339 -8.64 5.03 -15.83
C HIS A 339 -9.48 6.23 -16.25
N ALA A 340 -8.94 7.14 -17.07
CA ALA A 340 -9.62 8.39 -17.47
C ALA A 340 -11.02 8.13 -18.06
N GLY A 341 -11.21 7.06 -18.83
CA GLY A 341 -12.50 6.67 -19.39
C GLY A 341 -13.60 6.38 -18.35
N SER A 342 -13.24 6.06 -17.09
CA SER A 342 -14.21 5.83 -16.02
C SER A 342 -14.85 7.12 -15.49
N PHE A 343 -14.38 8.29 -15.91
CA PHE A 343 -14.85 9.60 -15.44
C PHE A 343 -15.67 10.39 -16.46
N GLN A 344 -15.88 9.80 -17.64
CA GLN A 344 -16.69 10.38 -18.72
C GLN A 344 -18.19 10.24 -18.45
#